data_76ab3a9c5a19ec516b1ad24a35af6276
#
_entry.id   76ab3a9c5a19ec516b1ad24a35af6276
#
_cell.length_a   1.000
_cell.length_b   1.000
_cell.length_c   1.000
_cell.angle_alpha   90.00
_cell.angle_beta   90.00
_cell.angle_gamma   90.00
#
_symmetry.space_group_name_H-M   'P 1'
#
loop_
_entity.id
_entity.type
_entity.pdbx_description
1 polymer ?
#
loop_
_entity_poly.entity_id
_entity_poly.type
_entity_poly.pdbx_seq_one_letter_code
_entity_poly.pdbx_strand_id
1 'polypeptide(L)'
;MTLAELKTLIQNFVQSTETTFTNTLDDIIKNAEERLFEEVQFDFFRKTVSGNVSTGSRFLTCPSDYVLSFSLAIIDGSGDYRYADLKHPSFIQQYLEDPTDATLRGLPLYYAQLDKELSTGSDNGSTFLIAPVPDSDYNVELQYLYKPNSLVTDTTGTWLSKNARNGLLYSSLVEAYTFMKGEPDLLQLYETRYNQEVQRLKNRAEARGRQDEFRYDALRKPVT
;
A
#
# COMPACT_ATOMS: atom_id res chain seq x y z
N MET A 1 -14.25 -11.34 10.64
CA MET A 1 -15.56 -10.71 10.34
C MET A 1 -15.72 -10.65 8.84
N THR A 2 -16.79 -11.20 8.32
CA THR A 2 -17.15 -11.18 6.89
C THR A 2 -17.90 -9.89 6.55
N LEU A 3 -18.04 -9.59 5.25
CA LEU A 3 -18.83 -8.44 4.79
C LEU A 3 -20.27 -8.50 5.30
N ALA A 4 -20.91 -9.66 5.20
CA ALA A 4 -22.31 -9.85 5.63
C ALA A 4 -22.47 -9.59 7.14
N GLU A 5 -21.54 -10.09 7.95
CA GLU A 5 -21.54 -9.84 9.40
C GLU A 5 -21.37 -8.35 9.72
N LEU A 6 -20.47 -7.64 9.01
CA LEU A 6 -20.26 -6.20 9.20
C LEU A 6 -21.52 -5.40 8.83
N LYS A 7 -22.11 -5.67 7.66
CA LYS A 7 -23.35 -5.02 7.22
C LYS A 7 -24.48 -5.23 8.25
N THR A 8 -24.67 -6.46 8.70
CA THR A 8 -25.69 -6.77 9.72
C THR A 8 -25.43 -6.02 11.03
N LEU A 9 -24.16 -5.94 11.47
CA LEU A 9 -23.81 -5.18 12.67
C LEU A 9 -24.12 -3.68 12.50
N ILE A 10 -23.70 -3.07 11.38
CA ILE A 10 -23.97 -1.65 11.12
C ILE A 10 -25.49 -1.39 11.14
N GLN A 11 -26.28 -2.21 10.44
CA GLN A 11 -27.76 -2.09 10.41
C GLN A 11 -28.38 -2.20 11.81
N ASN A 12 -27.90 -3.12 12.62
CA ASN A 12 -28.38 -3.30 14.01
C ASN A 12 -28.05 -2.11 14.92
N PHE A 13 -26.85 -1.52 14.78
CA PHE A 13 -26.46 -0.33 15.54
C PHE A 13 -27.24 0.92 15.13
N VAL A 14 -27.45 1.07 13.82
CA VAL A 14 -28.17 2.21 13.24
C VAL A 14 -29.69 2.03 13.32
N GLN A 15 -30.17 0.79 13.56
CA GLN A 15 -31.58 0.41 13.60
C GLN A 15 -32.32 0.81 12.32
N SER A 16 -31.65 0.72 11.15
CA SER A 16 -32.23 1.05 9.86
C SER A 16 -32.03 -0.07 8.84
N THR A 17 -33.12 -0.39 8.15
CA THR A 17 -33.17 -1.32 7.01
C THR A 17 -33.64 -0.63 5.74
N GLU A 18 -33.61 0.69 5.72
CA GLU A 18 -34.03 1.48 4.56
C GLU A 18 -33.19 1.11 3.33
N THR A 19 -33.87 0.97 2.18
CA THR A 19 -33.22 0.51 0.95
C THR A 19 -32.08 1.42 0.50
N THR A 20 -32.26 2.74 0.63
CA THR A 20 -31.24 3.73 0.28
C THR A 20 -29.98 3.53 1.10
N PHE A 21 -30.13 3.37 2.42
CA PHE A 21 -29.02 3.12 3.33
C PHE A 21 -28.34 1.77 3.03
N THR A 22 -29.14 0.72 2.84
CA THR A 22 -28.62 -0.63 2.58
C THR A 22 -27.79 -0.70 1.30
N ASN A 23 -28.22 0.00 0.25
CA ASN A 23 -27.50 0.07 -1.03
C ASN A 23 -26.18 0.86 -0.93
N THR A 24 -26.07 1.78 0.03
CA THR A 24 -24.87 2.62 0.21
C THR A 24 -23.85 1.99 1.16
N LEU A 25 -24.20 0.88 1.84
CA LEU A 25 -23.31 0.25 2.84
C LEU A 25 -21.95 -0.15 2.29
N ASP A 26 -21.85 -0.55 1.03
CA ASP A 26 -20.58 -0.92 0.41
C ASP A 26 -19.65 0.29 0.28
N ASP A 27 -20.17 1.44 -0.06
CA ASP A 27 -19.37 2.66 -0.17
C ASP A 27 -19.01 3.22 1.21
N ILE A 28 -19.93 3.14 2.19
CA ILE A 28 -19.66 3.46 3.60
C ILE A 28 -18.51 2.63 4.14
N ILE A 29 -18.50 1.32 3.86
CA ILE A 29 -17.42 0.42 4.31
C ILE A 29 -16.10 0.76 3.63
N LYS A 30 -16.08 1.02 2.31
CA LYS A 30 -14.87 1.43 1.58
C LYS A 30 -14.27 2.71 2.16
N ASN A 31 -15.09 3.74 2.38
CA ASN A 31 -14.63 5.01 2.97
C ASN A 31 -14.05 4.79 4.38
N ALA A 32 -14.69 3.94 5.18
CA ALA A 32 -14.24 3.59 6.51
C ALA A 32 -12.89 2.84 6.50
N GLU A 33 -12.67 1.95 5.52
CA GLU A 33 -11.40 1.25 5.32
C GLU A 33 -10.29 2.21 4.88
N GLU A 34 -10.59 3.13 3.95
CA GLU A 34 -9.64 4.13 3.47
C GLU A 34 -9.21 5.06 4.61
N ARG A 35 -10.16 5.59 5.37
CA ARG A 35 -9.89 6.42 6.56
C ARG A 35 -8.97 5.69 7.54
N LEU A 36 -9.27 4.42 7.84
CA LEU A 36 -8.47 3.64 8.76
C LEU A 36 -7.06 3.36 8.22
N PHE A 37 -6.94 3.13 6.91
CA PHE A 37 -5.65 2.91 6.25
C PHE A 37 -4.78 4.18 6.24
N GLU A 38 -5.37 5.34 6.01
CA GLU A 38 -4.64 6.62 6.03
C GLU A 38 -4.19 7.05 7.44
N GLU A 39 -5.04 6.82 8.45
CA GLU A 39 -4.74 7.21 9.83
C GLU A 39 -3.71 6.31 10.52
N VAL A 40 -3.65 5.05 10.12
CA VAL A 40 -2.70 4.07 10.69
C VAL A 40 -1.69 3.67 9.64
N GLN A 41 -0.45 4.13 9.80
CA GLN A 41 0.67 3.65 8.99
C GLN A 41 0.96 2.19 9.36
N PHE A 42 0.41 1.27 8.56
CA PHE A 42 0.59 -0.15 8.81
C PHE A 42 1.89 -0.66 8.17
N ASP A 43 2.95 -0.77 8.96
CA ASP A 43 4.14 -1.54 8.57
C ASP A 43 3.84 -3.02 8.24
N PHE A 44 2.60 -3.44 8.48
CA PHE A 44 2.14 -4.81 8.22
C PHE A 44 1.87 -5.10 6.75
N PHE A 45 1.64 -4.07 5.93
CA PHE A 45 1.31 -4.24 4.52
C PHE A 45 2.53 -4.17 3.61
N ARG A 46 3.61 -4.84 4.04
CA ARG A 46 4.80 -5.03 3.22
C ARG A 46 4.67 -6.31 2.41
N LYS A 47 4.99 -6.23 1.13
CA LYS A 47 4.93 -7.34 0.18
C LYS A 47 6.16 -7.30 -0.72
N THR A 48 6.61 -8.48 -1.10
CA THR A 48 7.67 -8.65 -2.08
C THR A 48 7.07 -9.26 -3.34
N VAL A 49 7.40 -8.71 -4.49
CA VAL A 49 7.00 -9.23 -5.79
C VAL A 49 8.19 -9.28 -6.73
N SER A 50 8.26 -10.35 -7.51
CA SER A 50 9.23 -10.50 -8.59
C SER A 50 8.59 -10.10 -9.91
N GLY A 51 9.38 -9.49 -10.78
CA GLY A 51 8.99 -9.08 -12.11
C GLY A 51 10.21 -9.09 -13.03
N ASN A 52 10.04 -8.56 -14.21
CA ASN A 52 11.11 -8.46 -15.22
C ASN A 52 11.16 -7.05 -15.78
N VAL A 53 12.36 -6.62 -16.12
CA VAL A 53 12.59 -5.44 -16.95
C VAL A 53 13.25 -5.87 -18.24
N SER A 54 12.73 -5.39 -19.37
CA SER A 54 13.22 -5.78 -20.68
C SER A 54 14.33 -4.84 -21.18
N THR A 55 15.23 -5.41 -21.95
CA THR A 55 16.29 -4.68 -22.66
C THR A 55 15.74 -3.45 -23.38
N GLY A 56 16.37 -2.32 -23.17
CA GLY A 56 16.00 -1.05 -23.82
C GLY A 56 14.77 -0.35 -23.23
N SER A 57 14.08 -0.96 -22.26
CA SER A 57 12.97 -0.31 -21.56
C SER A 57 13.48 0.45 -20.33
N ARG A 58 13.26 1.76 -20.31
CA ARG A 58 13.56 2.59 -19.13
C ARG A 58 12.41 2.65 -18.14
N PHE A 59 11.28 1.99 -18.43
CA PHE A 59 10.08 2.02 -17.58
C PHE A 59 9.80 0.63 -17.04
N LEU A 60 9.50 0.58 -15.76
CA LEU A 60 9.08 -0.62 -15.03
C LEU A 60 7.75 -0.32 -14.35
N THR A 61 6.68 -0.99 -14.79
CA THR A 61 5.33 -0.82 -14.23
C THR A 61 5.24 -1.43 -12.84
N CYS A 62 4.68 -0.68 -11.88
CA CYS A 62 4.42 -1.16 -10.54
C CYS A 62 3.14 -2.01 -10.48
N PRO A 63 3.00 -2.89 -9.47
CA PRO A 63 1.75 -3.57 -9.19
C PRO A 63 0.60 -2.58 -8.94
N SER A 64 -0.64 -2.97 -9.27
CA SER A 64 -1.84 -2.12 -9.11
C SER A 64 -2.17 -1.77 -7.65
N ASP A 65 -1.67 -2.56 -6.70
CA ASP A 65 -1.81 -2.36 -5.26
C ASP A 65 -0.64 -1.58 -4.63
N TYR A 66 0.27 -1.05 -5.46
CA TYR A 66 1.47 -0.33 -5.03
C TYR A 66 1.12 1.01 -4.38
N VAL A 67 1.77 1.31 -3.25
CA VAL A 67 1.68 2.60 -2.56
C VAL A 67 3.06 3.27 -2.47
N LEU A 68 4.07 2.54 -2.01
CA LEU A 68 5.39 3.09 -1.69
C LEU A 68 6.44 1.97 -1.76
N SER A 69 7.60 2.23 -2.38
CA SER A 69 8.72 1.29 -2.44
C SER A 69 9.62 1.38 -1.22
N PHE A 70 10.08 0.23 -0.72
CA PHE A 70 11.15 0.13 0.27
C PHE A 70 12.50 -0.16 -0.39
N SER A 71 12.52 -1.10 -1.34
CA SER A 71 13.71 -1.44 -2.10
C SER A 71 13.35 -2.04 -3.44
N LEU A 72 14.19 -1.77 -4.44
CA LEU A 72 14.15 -2.39 -5.75
C LEU A 72 15.49 -3.07 -5.98
N ALA A 73 15.49 -4.39 -6.11
CA ALA A 73 16.66 -5.16 -6.49
C ALA A 73 16.59 -5.54 -7.96
N ILE A 74 17.70 -5.40 -8.66
CA ILE A 74 17.92 -5.92 -10.02
C ILE A 74 18.78 -7.17 -9.86
N ILE A 75 18.34 -8.28 -10.44
CA ILE A 75 19.04 -9.57 -10.36
C ILE A 75 19.75 -9.78 -11.69
N ASP A 76 21.07 -9.80 -11.63
CA ASP A 76 21.89 -9.96 -12.84
C ASP A 76 21.88 -11.42 -13.37
N GLY A 77 22.54 -11.65 -14.51
CA GLY A 77 22.60 -12.95 -15.13
C GLY A 77 23.32 -14.04 -14.32
N SER A 78 24.08 -13.63 -13.29
CA SER A 78 24.74 -14.53 -12.34
C SER A 78 23.86 -14.86 -11.12
N GLY A 79 22.73 -14.18 -10.97
CA GLY A 79 21.85 -14.30 -9.83
C GLY A 79 22.22 -13.37 -8.67
N ASP A 80 23.13 -12.43 -8.87
CA ASP A 80 23.54 -11.45 -7.85
C ASP A 80 22.52 -10.31 -7.75
N TYR A 81 22.18 -9.96 -6.51
CA TYR A 81 21.25 -8.88 -6.20
C TYR A 81 21.96 -7.54 -6.16
N ARG A 82 21.53 -6.60 -7.01
CA ARG A 82 21.97 -5.21 -7.02
C ARG A 82 20.81 -4.31 -6.64
N TYR A 83 20.90 -3.68 -5.47
CA TYR A 83 19.86 -2.77 -5.00
C TYR A 83 20.03 -1.41 -5.69
N ALA A 84 18.97 -0.99 -6.39
CA ALA A 84 18.94 0.31 -7.04
C ALA A 84 18.58 1.42 -6.02
N ASP A 85 19.22 2.58 -6.16
CA ASP A 85 18.96 3.75 -5.34
C ASP A 85 17.74 4.53 -5.82
N LEU A 86 16.84 4.88 -4.92
CA LEU A 86 15.74 5.81 -5.21
C LEU A 86 16.29 7.23 -5.38
N LYS A 87 15.99 7.85 -6.51
CA LYS A 87 16.40 9.23 -6.85
C LYS A 87 15.18 10.04 -7.32
N HIS A 88 15.33 11.35 -7.34
CA HIS A 88 14.33 12.22 -7.95
C HIS A 88 14.32 12.04 -9.49
N PRO A 89 13.15 12.13 -10.17
CA PRO A 89 13.08 11.96 -11.63
C PRO A 89 14.03 12.88 -12.41
N SER A 90 14.25 14.12 -11.94
CA SER A 90 15.18 15.06 -12.59
C SER A 90 16.64 14.58 -12.57
N PHE A 91 17.05 13.83 -11.53
CA PHE A 91 18.39 13.23 -11.51
C PHE A 91 18.53 12.21 -12.64
N ILE A 92 17.53 11.35 -12.82
CA ILE A 92 17.58 10.33 -13.89
C ILE A 92 17.56 10.98 -15.26
N GLN A 93 16.79 12.07 -15.45
CA GLN A 93 16.77 12.82 -16.71
C GLN A 93 18.13 13.44 -17.04
N GLN A 94 18.87 13.92 -16.05
CA GLN A 94 20.24 14.42 -16.23
C GLN A 94 21.26 13.31 -16.43
N TYR A 95 21.07 12.17 -15.78
CA TYR A 95 21.96 11.02 -15.89
C TYR A 95 21.84 10.32 -17.24
N LEU A 96 20.64 10.25 -17.81
CA LEU A 96 20.36 9.68 -19.11
C LEU A 96 20.49 10.77 -20.19
N GLU A 97 21.70 10.99 -20.71
CA GLU A 97 21.96 11.97 -21.79
C GLU A 97 21.14 11.63 -23.05
N ASP A 98 21.20 10.37 -23.50
CA ASP A 98 20.36 9.84 -24.58
C ASP A 98 19.81 8.46 -24.21
N PRO A 99 18.53 8.36 -23.84
CA PRO A 99 17.91 7.08 -23.50
C PRO A 99 17.78 6.10 -24.67
N THR A 100 17.99 6.57 -25.91
CA THR A 100 17.87 5.74 -27.12
C THR A 100 19.19 5.11 -27.52
N ASP A 101 20.30 5.66 -27.04
CA ASP A 101 21.63 5.16 -27.38
C ASP A 101 21.90 3.81 -26.68
N ALA A 102 22.09 2.78 -27.52
CA ALA A 102 22.37 1.43 -27.03
C ALA A 102 23.74 1.30 -26.35
N THR A 103 24.68 2.20 -26.64
CA THR A 103 26.03 2.17 -26.06
C THR A 103 26.09 2.67 -24.63
N LEU A 104 25.05 3.41 -24.19
CA LEU A 104 24.90 3.94 -22.83
C LEU A 104 24.04 3.03 -21.93
N ARG A 105 23.64 1.87 -22.44
CA ARG A 105 22.87 0.89 -21.67
C ARG A 105 23.75 0.13 -20.69
N GLY A 106 23.14 -0.34 -19.61
CA GLY A 106 23.81 -1.13 -18.60
C GLY A 106 22.86 -1.63 -17.51
N LEU A 107 23.43 -2.27 -16.48
CA LEU A 107 22.66 -2.71 -15.33
C LEU A 107 22.05 -1.49 -14.61
N PRO A 108 20.73 -1.44 -14.37
CA PRO A 108 20.10 -0.32 -13.69
C PRO A 108 20.60 -0.18 -12.23
N LEU A 109 21.02 1.04 -11.88
CA LEU A 109 21.54 1.38 -10.54
C LEU A 109 20.64 2.38 -9.81
N TYR A 110 19.80 3.09 -10.53
CA TYR A 110 18.94 4.13 -10.00
C TYR A 110 17.52 3.94 -10.48
N TYR A 111 16.56 4.33 -9.67
CA TYR A 111 15.16 4.40 -10.06
C TYR A 111 14.49 5.64 -9.49
N ALA A 112 13.45 6.12 -10.18
CA ALA A 112 12.59 7.19 -9.71
C ALA A 112 11.15 6.80 -9.89
N GLN A 113 10.28 7.23 -8.97
CA GLN A 113 8.86 6.99 -9.07
C GLN A 113 8.20 8.03 -9.96
N LEU A 114 7.33 7.56 -10.84
CA LEU A 114 6.40 8.37 -11.62
C LEU A 114 4.97 7.96 -11.22
N ASP A 115 4.12 8.94 -10.98
CA ASP A 115 2.76 8.71 -10.45
C ASP A 115 1.74 8.30 -11.51
N LYS A 116 2.18 8.03 -12.74
CA LYS A 116 1.29 7.67 -13.85
C LYS A 116 1.83 6.49 -14.65
N GLU A 117 0.94 5.55 -14.96
CA GLU A 117 1.25 4.50 -15.92
C GLU A 117 1.30 5.06 -17.34
N LEU A 118 2.43 4.84 -18.02
CA LEU A 118 2.68 5.36 -19.37
C LEU A 118 2.13 4.47 -20.49
N SER A 119 1.74 3.24 -20.18
CA SER A 119 1.58 2.20 -21.21
C SER A 119 0.14 1.87 -21.58
N THR A 120 -0.84 2.02 -20.72
CA THR A 120 -2.18 1.44 -20.96
C THR A 120 -3.34 2.42 -20.78
N GLY A 121 -3.08 3.68 -20.43
CA GLY A 121 -4.14 4.65 -20.18
C GLY A 121 -4.93 4.37 -18.90
N SER A 122 -4.48 3.44 -18.06
CA SER A 122 -5.02 3.25 -16.71
C SER A 122 -4.48 4.34 -15.80
N ASP A 123 -5.35 5.14 -15.22
CA ASP A 123 -4.96 6.28 -14.38
C ASP A 123 -4.48 5.86 -12.97
N ASN A 124 -4.46 4.56 -12.66
CA ASN A 124 -4.21 4.03 -11.31
C ASN A 124 -2.87 3.31 -11.15
N GLY A 125 -1.97 3.36 -12.13
CA GLY A 125 -0.67 2.69 -12.08
C GLY A 125 0.48 3.64 -11.81
N SER A 126 1.36 3.30 -10.87
CA SER A 126 2.69 3.93 -10.74
C SER A 126 3.69 3.22 -11.65
N THR A 127 4.68 3.98 -12.14
CA THR A 127 5.76 3.46 -12.98
C THR A 127 7.10 3.92 -12.41
N PHE A 128 8.09 3.05 -12.41
CA PHE A 128 9.46 3.45 -12.14
C PHE A 128 10.19 3.83 -13.42
N LEU A 129 10.89 4.95 -13.38
CA LEU A 129 11.90 5.32 -14.35
C LEU A 129 13.24 4.79 -13.86
N ILE A 130 13.90 3.93 -14.62
CA ILE A 130 15.14 3.27 -14.23
C ILE A 130 16.33 3.76 -15.07
N ALA A 131 17.51 3.77 -14.45
CA ALA A 131 18.74 4.22 -15.10
C ALA A 131 19.98 3.47 -14.56
N PRO A 132 20.98 3.16 -15.44
CA PRO A 132 20.93 3.21 -16.90
C PRO A 132 19.77 2.42 -17.52
N VAL A 133 19.50 2.67 -18.82
CA VAL A 133 18.55 1.82 -19.57
C VAL A 133 19.13 0.40 -19.64
N PRO A 134 18.34 -0.66 -19.38
CA PRO A 134 18.85 -2.03 -19.37
C PRO A 134 19.49 -2.47 -20.69
N ASP A 135 20.65 -3.07 -20.62
CA ASP A 135 21.36 -3.69 -21.76
C ASP A 135 20.93 -5.15 -22.00
N SER A 136 20.30 -5.76 -21.01
CA SER A 136 19.78 -7.12 -21.05
C SER A 136 18.43 -7.21 -20.33
N ASP A 137 17.73 -8.32 -20.47
CA ASP A 137 16.55 -8.62 -19.68
C ASP A 137 16.99 -9.02 -18.27
N TYR A 138 16.47 -8.33 -17.26
CA TYR A 138 16.78 -8.57 -15.86
C TYR A 138 15.55 -8.96 -15.06
N ASN A 139 15.73 -9.92 -14.16
CA ASN A 139 14.74 -10.14 -13.11
C ASN A 139 14.83 -9.02 -12.08
N VAL A 140 13.68 -8.62 -11.54
CA VAL A 140 13.62 -7.60 -10.49
C VAL A 140 12.82 -8.09 -9.32
N GLU A 141 13.17 -7.62 -8.13
CA GLU A 141 12.43 -7.89 -6.90
C GLU A 141 12.12 -6.56 -6.22
N LEU A 142 10.82 -6.27 -6.11
CA LEU A 142 10.32 -5.05 -5.48
C LEU A 142 9.75 -5.39 -4.10
N GLN A 143 10.27 -4.73 -3.07
CA GLN A 143 9.66 -4.68 -1.73
C GLN A 143 8.90 -3.38 -1.58
N TYR A 144 7.62 -3.46 -1.26
CA TYR A 144 6.76 -2.29 -1.25
C TYR A 144 5.64 -2.39 -0.23
N LEU A 145 5.07 -1.23 0.12
CA LEU A 145 3.82 -1.10 0.84
C LEU A 145 2.67 -1.26 -0.17
N TYR A 146 1.75 -2.17 0.11
CA TYR A 146 0.58 -2.37 -0.75
C TYR A 146 -0.71 -1.91 -0.07
N LYS A 147 -1.67 -1.44 -0.87
CA LYS A 147 -3.04 -1.17 -0.41
C LYS A 147 -3.79 -2.51 -0.36
N PRO A 148 -4.27 -2.94 0.82
CA PRO A 148 -5.03 -4.19 0.93
C PRO A 148 -6.37 -4.09 0.19
N ASN A 149 -6.86 -5.23 -0.29
CA ASN A 149 -8.20 -5.30 -0.88
C ASN A 149 -9.26 -4.88 0.14
N SER A 150 -10.31 -4.21 -0.35
CA SER A 150 -11.48 -3.90 0.46
C SER A 150 -12.24 -5.17 0.83
N LEU A 151 -12.88 -5.17 1.99
CA LEU A 151 -13.80 -6.23 2.44
C LEU A 151 -15.00 -6.39 1.48
N VAL A 152 -15.33 -5.34 0.74
CA VAL A 152 -16.37 -5.38 -0.30
C VAL A 152 -15.94 -6.25 -1.48
N THR A 153 -14.65 -6.29 -1.79
CA THR A 153 -14.06 -7.15 -2.83
C THR A 153 -13.75 -8.54 -2.30
N ASP A 154 -13.09 -8.65 -1.14
CA ASP A 154 -12.83 -9.91 -0.44
C ASP A 154 -13.83 -10.11 0.70
N THR A 155 -15.01 -10.58 0.33
CA THR A 155 -16.18 -10.71 1.23
C THR A 155 -15.97 -11.69 2.39
N THR A 156 -14.96 -12.56 2.29
CA THR A 156 -14.66 -13.60 3.30
C THR A 156 -13.86 -13.06 4.48
N GLY A 157 -13.13 -11.99 4.27
CA GLY A 157 -12.41 -11.29 5.33
C GLY A 157 -11.01 -10.83 4.95
N THR A 158 -10.76 -9.55 5.17
CA THR A 158 -9.48 -8.88 4.98
C THR A 158 -8.64 -8.89 6.28
N TRP A 159 -7.40 -8.41 6.19
CA TRP A 159 -6.58 -8.22 7.39
C TRP A 159 -7.25 -7.27 8.39
N LEU A 160 -7.82 -6.16 7.91
CA LEU A 160 -8.53 -5.18 8.74
C LEU A 160 -9.71 -5.83 9.47
N SER A 161 -10.53 -6.59 8.76
CA SER A 161 -11.71 -7.24 9.34
C SER A 161 -11.37 -8.33 10.37
N LYS A 162 -10.16 -8.91 10.31
CA LYS A 162 -9.68 -9.93 11.25
C LYS A 162 -8.93 -9.33 12.44
N ASN A 163 -8.07 -8.34 12.21
CA ASN A 163 -7.13 -7.82 13.21
C ASN A 163 -7.50 -6.45 13.78
N ALA A 164 -8.33 -5.67 13.06
CA ALA A 164 -8.80 -4.33 13.42
C ALA A 164 -10.33 -4.24 13.43
N ARG A 165 -11.01 -5.33 13.82
CA ARG A 165 -12.47 -5.47 13.76
C ARG A 165 -13.24 -4.29 14.34
N ASN A 166 -12.86 -3.85 15.55
CA ASN A 166 -13.56 -2.75 16.21
C ASN A 166 -13.26 -1.40 15.54
N GLY A 167 -12.02 -1.19 15.10
CA GLY A 167 -11.65 0.00 14.32
C GLY A 167 -12.48 0.13 13.05
N LEU A 168 -12.60 -0.96 12.29
CA LEU A 168 -13.42 -1.00 11.09
C LEU A 168 -14.91 -0.80 11.38
N LEU A 169 -15.44 -1.42 12.44
CA LEU A 169 -16.84 -1.25 12.85
C LEU A 169 -17.14 0.21 13.24
N TYR A 170 -16.33 0.81 14.13
CA TYR A 170 -16.59 2.17 14.57
C TYR A 170 -16.35 3.21 13.48
N SER A 171 -15.36 3.02 12.60
CA SER A 171 -15.19 3.85 11.41
C SER A 171 -16.42 3.78 10.51
N SER A 172 -16.92 2.58 10.24
CA SER A 172 -18.14 2.39 9.44
C SER A 172 -19.38 3.00 10.10
N LEU A 173 -19.49 2.97 11.43
CA LEU A 173 -20.59 3.59 12.15
C LEU A 173 -20.53 5.12 12.09
N VAL A 174 -19.35 5.73 12.16
CA VAL A 174 -19.19 7.19 11.98
C VAL A 174 -19.66 7.62 10.60
N GLU A 175 -19.23 6.91 9.55
CA GLU A 175 -19.68 7.17 8.18
C GLU A 175 -21.19 6.96 8.00
N ALA A 176 -21.73 5.87 8.58
CA ALA A 176 -23.15 5.56 8.52
C ALA A 176 -24.02 6.63 9.20
N TYR A 177 -23.65 7.07 10.39
CA TYR A 177 -24.36 8.14 11.11
C TYR A 177 -24.24 9.50 10.43
N THR A 178 -23.09 9.77 9.82
CA THR A 178 -22.90 10.97 8.98
C THR A 178 -23.84 10.93 7.77
N PHE A 179 -23.94 9.80 7.08
CA PHE A 179 -24.85 9.61 5.94
C PHE A 179 -26.32 9.79 6.33
N MET A 180 -26.72 9.21 7.45
CA MET A 180 -28.11 9.26 7.93
C MET A 180 -28.47 10.56 8.64
N LYS A 181 -27.53 11.50 8.82
CA LYS A 181 -27.72 12.71 9.63
C LYS A 181 -28.20 12.37 11.05
N GLY A 182 -27.58 11.33 11.64
CA GLY A 182 -27.93 10.83 12.94
C GLY A 182 -27.67 11.81 14.09
N GLU A 183 -28.03 11.44 15.31
CA GLU A 183 -27.86 12.27 16.50
C GLU A 183 -26.39 12.61 16.76
N PRO A 184 -26.05 13.90 16.99
CA PRO A 184 -24.67 14.33 17.18
C PRO A 184 -23.97 13.65 18.37
N ASP A 185 -24.70 13.36 19.44
CA ASP A 185 -24.14 12.72 20.64
C ASP A 185 -23.67 11.30 20.37
N LEU A 186 -24.43 10.54 19.57
CA LEU A 186 -24.06 9.19 19.14
C LEU A 186 -22.90 9.21 18.14
N LEU A 187 -22.90 10.17 17.24
CA LEU A 187 -21.78 10.37 16.32
C LEU A 187 -20.48 10.64 17.09
N GLN A 188 -20.52 11.54 18.07
CA GLN A 188 -19.36 11.85 18.93
C GLN A 188 -18.90 10.64 19.75
N LEU A 189 -19.84 9.82 20.25
CA LEU A 189 -19.51 8.59 20.94
C LEU A 189 -18.75 7.60 20.03
N TYR A 190 -19.25 7.37 18.80
CA TYR A 190 -18.59 6.46 17.87
C TYR A 190 -17.23 6.99 17.42
N GLU A 191 -17.10 8.30 17.20
CA GLU A 191 -15.82 8.91 16.86
C GLU A 191 -14.80 8.79 18.01
N THR A 192 -15.25 8.95 19.26
CA THR A 192 -14.39 8.71 20.43
C THR A 192 -13.93 7.26 20.50
N ARG A 193 -14.83 6.30 20.27
CA ARG A 193 -14.49 4.86 20.23
C ARG A 193 -13.55 4.52 19.09
N TYR A 194 -13.78 5.08 17.90
CA TYR A 194 -12.90 4.94 16.75
C TYR A 194 -11.49 5.43 17.08
N ASN A 195 -11.34 6.64 17.61
CA ASN A 195 -10.06 7.21 18.00
C ASN A 195 -9.30 6.35 19.03
N GLN A 196 -10.01 5.76 19.99
CA GLN A 196 -9.42 4.82 20.96
C GLN A 196 -8.86 3.57 20.27
N GLU A 197 -9.59 3.00 19.29
CA GLU A 197 -9.13 1.84 18.55
C GLU A 197 -7.96 2.17 17.61
N VAL A 198 -7.98 3.33 16.95
CA VAL A 198 -6.87 3.84 16.14
C VAL A 198 -5.60 3.98 16.98
N GLN A 199 -5.68 4.54 18.19
CA GLN A 199 -4.53 4.62 19.10
C GLN A 199 -3.99 3.24 19.50
N ARG A 200 -4.86 2.26 19.77
CA ARG A 200 -4.44 0.89 20.04
C ARG A 200 -3.71 0.26 18.86
N LEU A 201 -4.18 0.52 17.63
CA LEU A 201 -3.56 0.02 16.42
C LEU A 201 -2.19 0.69 16.17
N LYS A 202 -2.08 2.02 16.37
CA LYS A 202 -0.81 2.76 16.30
C LYS A 202 0.21 2.22 17.30
N ASN A 203 -0.18 2.04 18.55
CA ASN A 203 0.70 1.47 19.58
C ASN A 203 1.17 0.04 19.21
N ARG A 204 0.31 -0.77 18.57
CA ARG A 204 0.68 -2.10 18.10
C ARG A 204 1.67 -2.04 16.93
N ALA A 205 1.48 -1.10 16.00
CA ALA A 205 2.40 -0.87 14.88
C ALA A 205 3.79 -0.42 15.38
N GLU A 206 3.82 0.56 16.29
CA GLU A 206 5.07 1.02 16.91
C GLU A 206 5.79 -0.07 17.70
N ALA A 207 5.06 -0.89 18.45
CA ALA A 207 5.67 -2.00 19.21
C ALA A 207 6.35 -3.01 18.29
N ARG A 208 5.81 -3.24 17.09
CA ARG A 208 6.45 -4.08 16.08
C ARG A 208 7.70 -3.41 15.49
N GLY A 209 7.63 -2.13 15.16
CA GLY A 209 8.78 -1.36 14.67
C GLY A 209 9.95 -1.39 15.66
N ARG A 210 9.68 -1.19 16.96
CA ARG A 210 10.71 -1.25 18.02
C ARG A 210 11.36 -2.63 18.14
N GLN A 211 10.63 -3.72 17.90
CA GLN A 211 11.25 -5.07 17.88
C GLN A 211 12.25 -5.21 16.74
N ASP A 212 12.02 -4.54 15.62
CA ASP A 212 12.95 -4.52 14.50
C ASP A 212 14.18 -3.65 14.80
N GLU A 213 14.00 -2.51 15.48
CA GLU A 213 15.12 -1.62 15.90
C GLU A 213 16.11 -2.30 16.85
N PHE A 214 15.64 -3.14 17.78
CA PHE A 214 16.52 -3.93 18.64
C PHE A 214 17.39 -4.94 17.91
N ARG A 215 17.08 -5.29 16.66
CA ARG A 215 17.88 -6.18 15.81
C ARG A 215 18.94 -5.43 14.99
N TYR A 216 18.84 -4.11 14.88
CA TYR A 216 19.80 -3.28 14.15
C TYR A 216 21.09 -2.97 14.93
N ASP A 217 21.22 -3.43 16.18
CA ASP A 217 22.46 -3.28 16.92
C ASP A 217 23.54 -4.19 16.31
N ALA A 218 24.37 -3.54 15.49
CA ALA A 218 25.58 -4.04 14.86
C ALA A 218 25.37 -5.20 13.85
N LEU A 219 25.51 -4.89 12.58
CA LEU A 219 25.95 -5.86 11.58
C LEU A 219 27.16 -6.61 12.16
N ARG A 220 26.93 -7.80 12.69
CA ARG A 220 28.03 -8.69 13.10
C ARG A 220 28.76 -9.07 11.82
N LYS A 221 29.87 -8.41 11.56
CA LYS A 221 30.80 -8.88 10.54
C LYS A 221 31.15 -10.33 10.91
N PRO A 222 31.03 -11.29 9.98
CA PRO A 222 31.52 -12.63 10.24
C PRO A 222 33.01 -12.51 10.62
N VAL A 223 33.38 -13.08 11.73
CA VAL A 223 34.80 -13.21 12.12
C VAL A 223 35.39 -14.16 11.12
N THR A 224 36.23 -13.65 10.23
CA THR A 224 37.05 -14.45 9.32
C THR A 224 38.16 -15.12 10.09
#